data_6ddde1e37d9090dce16967e02d0d2673
#
_entry.id   6ddde1e37d9090dce16967e02d0d2673
#
_cell.length_a   1.000
_cell.length_b   1.000
_cell.length_c   1.000
_cell.angle_alpha   90.00
_cell.angle_beta   90.00
_cell.angle_gamma   90.00
#
_symmetry.space_group_name_H-M   'P 1'
#
loop_
_entity.id
_entity.type
_entity.pdbx_description
1 polymer ?
#
loop_
_entity_poly.entity_id
_entity_poly.type
_entity_poly.pdbx_seq_one_letter_code
_entity_poly.pdbx_strand_id
1 'polypeptide(L)'
;MGEMKEGLVIKGIGGFYYVQCGDVLHACRTRGKFRKDKISPYAGDRVRIEVDANDEGYVQEILPRKNFLVRPPLANLDKLFVVSSVCDPQPSTLIIDKTIAAAELKGIEPVLVFTKTDLSDTTELKDIYGSIGIRCYFVSAADGVGVDDLRPELTGCISAFTGNSGVGKSTLLNLLVPELELATGETSKKLGRGRHTTRHVELYPVEGGYVADTPGFSTMDIERYELFRKEELPEGFREFAPYLGECKFTSCSHTCEKGCAVLKAVEEGKISRSRIDSYIAMYNEVKDIKEWQLSKTKNV
;
A
#
# COMPACT_ATOMS: atom_id res chain seq x y z
N MET A 1 12.79 -31.23 -22.51
CA MET A 1 12.21 -30.78 -21.24
C MET A 1 12.76 -29.37 -21.02
N GLY A 2 11.89 -28.42 -20.76
CA GLY A 2 12.34 -27.04 -20.47
C GLY A 2 13.01 -26.94 -19.12
N GLU A 3 13.83 -25.92 -18.95
CA GLU A 3 14.49 -25.62 -17.69
C GLU A 3 13.50 -24.93 -16.73
N MET A 4 13.41 -25.43 -15.49
CA MET A 4 12.59 -24.83 -14.44
C MET A 4 13.36 -23.75 -13.70
N LYS A 5 12.78 -22.54 -13.61
CA LYS A 5 13.36 -21.39 -12.91
C LYS A 5 12.35 -20.78 -11.97
N GLU A 6 12.84 -20.19 -10.88
CA GLU A 6 12.03 -19.33 -10.01
C GLU A 6 12.35 -17.87 -10.31
N GLY A 7 11.30 -17.02 -10.32
CA GLY A 7 11.47 -15.61 -10.59
C GLY A 7 10.35 -14.74 -10.01
N LEU A 8 10.54 -13.44 -10.16
CA LEU A 8 9.60 -12.40 -9.75
C LEU A 8 8.87 -11.84 -10.97
N VAL A 9 7.56 -11.76 -10.91
CA VAL A 9 6.76 -11.09 -11.95
C VAL A 9 6.95 -9.58 -11.81
N ILE A 10 7.57 -8.97 -12.83
CA ILE A 10 7.81 -7.52 -12.86
C ILE A 10 6.60 -6.79 -13.40
N LYS A 11 5.95 -7.32 -14.44
CA LYS A 11 4.74 -6.75 -15.06
C LYS A 11 3.96 -7.79 -15.85
N GLY A 12 2.67 -7.49 -16.10
CA GLY A 12 1.80 -8.26 -16.99
C GLY A 12 1.16 -7.36 -18.03
N ILE A 13 1.40 -7.62 -19.32
CA ILE A 13 0.87 -6.83 -20.45
C ILE A 13 0.45 -7.75 -21.59
N GLY A 14 -0.77 -7.57 -22.10
CA GLY A 14 -1.22 -8.27 -23.33
C GLY A 14 -1.24 -9.79 -23.22
N GLY A 15 -1.39 -10.34 -22.01
CA GLY A 15 -1.38 -11.78 -21.74
C GLY A 15 0.03 -12.37 -21.58
N PHE A 16 1.07 -11.52 -21.61
CA PHE A 16 2.43 -11.87 -21.26
C PHE A 16 2.75 -11.40 -19.84
N TYR A 17 3.55 -12.18 -19.14
CA TYR A 17 4.11 -11.89 -17.82
C TYR A 17 5.63 -11.85 -17.93
N TYR A 18 6.21 -10.75 -17.55
CA TYR A 18 7.66 -10.57 -17.58
C TYR A 18 8.23 -10.98 -16.22
N VAL A 19 9.02 -12.05 -16.21
CA VAL A 19 9.52 -12.69 -15.00
C VAL A 19 11.03 -12.53 -14.91
N GLN A 20 11.48 -11.87 -13.85
CA GLN A 20 12.91 -11.71 -13.54
C GLN A 20 13.44 -12.95 -12.84
N CYS A 21 14.38 -13.67 -13.47
CA CYS A 21 15.09 -14.83 -12.92
C CYS A 21 16.58 -14.52 -12.86
N GLY A 22 17.10 -14.15 -11.69
CA GLY A 22 18.45 -13.58 -11.59
C GLY A 22 18.58 -12.33 -12.43
N ASP A 23 19.54 -12.27 -13.34
CA ASP A 23 19.77 -11.12 -14.22
C ASP A 23 18.99 -11.20 -15.56
N VAL A 24 18.21 -12.25 -15.77
CA VAL A 24 17.49 -12.46 -17.04
C VAL A 24 15.99 -12.23 -16.87
N LEU A 25 15.42 -11.43 -17.79
CA LEU A 25 14.00 -11.17 -17.87
C LEU A 25 13.37 -12.06 -18.95
N HIS A 26 12.49 -12.99 -18.55
CA HIS A 26 11.78 -13.89 -19.46
C HIS A 26 10.36 -13.40 -19.73
N ALA A 27 9.96 -13.37 -21.01
CA ALA A 27 8.57 -13.14 -21.39
C ALA A 27 7.79 -14.45 -21.33
N CYS A 28 6.86 -14.58 -20.40
CA CYS A 28 6.13 -15.82 -20.11
C CYS A 28 4.65 -15.70 -20.45
N ARG A 29 4.03 -16.82 -20.81
CA ARG A 29 2.57 -16.98 -20.89
C ARG A 29 2.07 -17.89 -19.78
N THR A 30 0.78 -17.78 -19.45
CA THR A 30 0.13 -18.75 -18.55
C THR A 30 -0.43 -19.92 -19.36
N ARG A 31 -0.34 -21.15 -18.82
CA ARG A 31 -1.01 -22.32 -19.39
C ARG A 31 -2.52 -22.29 -19.10
N GLY A 32 -3.28 -23.06 -19.86
CA GLY A 32 -4.75 -23.08 -19.79
C GLY A 32 -5.36 -23.40 -18.40
N LYS A 33 -4.59 -24.02 -17.48
CA LYS A 33 -4.96 -24.26 -16.08
C LYS A 33 -5.33 -22.95 -15.36
N PHE A 34 -4.51 -21.91 -15.50
CA PHE A 34 -4.74 -20.60 -14.86
C PHE A 34 -6.02 -19.92 -15.34
N ARG A 35 -6.40 -20.13 -16.62
CA ARG A 35 -7.66 -19.60 -17.17
C ARG A 35 -8.88 -20.30 -16.58
N LYS A 36 -8.79 -21.62 -16.33
CA LYS A 36 -9.87 -22.40 -15.69
C LYS A 36 -10.09 -21.95 -14.25
N ASP A 37 -9.02 -21.74 -13.52
CA ASP A 37 -9.08 -21.39 -12.10
C ASP A 37 -9.30 -19.87 -11.87
N LYS A 38 -9.40 -19.07 -12.96
CA LYS A 38 -9.51 -17.60 -12.92
C LYS A 38 -8.42 -16.92 -12.09
N ILE A 39 -7.25 -17.55 -12.02
CA ILE A 39 -6.08 -17.02 -11.31
C ILE A 39 -5.15 -16.38 -12.33
N SER A 40 -4.70 -15.15 -12.04
CA SER A 40 -3.72 -14.44 -12.86
C SER A 40 -2.51 -14.04 -12.01
N PRO A 41 -1.29 -14.13 -12.56
CA PRO A 41 -0.13 -13.57 -11.92
C PRO A 41 -0.27 -12.04 -11.81
N TYR A 42 0.14 -11.48 -10.66
CA TYR A 42 0.25 -10.05 -10.40
C TYR A 42 1.72 -9.63 -10.40
N ALA A 43 2.00 -8.37 -10.64
CA ALA A 43 3.31 -7.82 -10.34
C ALA A 43 3.65 -8.09 -8.86
N GLY A 44 4.88 -8.52 -8.57
CA GLY A 44 5.29 -8.94 -7.23
C GLY A 44 5.04 -10.42 -6.89
N ASP A 45 4.37 -11.20 -7.75
CA ASP A 45 4.26 -12.63 -7.54
C ASP A 45 5.61 -13.33 -7.73
N ARG A 46 5.93 -14.26 -6.84
CA ARG A 46 6.97 -15.26 -7.07
C ARG A 46 6.36 -16.43 -7.83
N VAL A 47 7.02 -16.84 -8.91
CA VAL A 47 6.50 -17.85 -9.82
C VAL A 47 7.58 -18.85 -10.18
N ARG A 48 7.16 -20.09 -10.50
CA ARG A 48 7.99 -21.05 -11.23
C ARG A 48 7.63 -21.01 -12.70
N ILE A 49 8.63 -20.83 -13.53
CA ILE A 49 8.50 -20.84 -14.99
C ILE A 49 9.26 -22.01 -15.58
N GLU A 50 8.78 -22.48 -16.71
CA GLU A 50 9.51 -23.40 -17.59
C GLU A 50 9.92 -22.62 -18.84
N VAL A 51 11.21 -22.64 -19.17
CA VAL A 51 11.74 -22.02 -20.38
C VAL A 51 12.10 -23.14 -21.36
N ASP A 52 11.55 -23.08 -22.56
CA ASP A 52 11.82 -24.09 -23.58
C ASP A 52 13.10 -23.78 -24.38
N ALA A 53 13.43 -24.65 -25.34
CA ALA A 53 14.64 -24.53 -26.17
C ALA A 53 14.60 -23.32 -27.11
N ASN A 54 13.44 -22.69 -27.30
CA ASN A 54 13.27 -21.50 -28.15
C ASN A 54 13.21 -20.22 -27.29
N ASP A 55 13.55 -20.30 -26.00
CA ASP A 55 13.45 -19.22 -25.00
C ASP A 55 12.01 -18.72 -24.76
N GLU A 56 10.98 -19.57 -25.04
CA GLU A 56 9.62 -19.27 -24.67
C GLU A 56 9.35 -19.69 -23.21
N GLY A 57 8.91 -18.72 -22.40
CA GLY A 57 8.61 -18.92 -20.99
C GLY A 57 7.13 -19.28 -20.75
N TYR A 58 6.89 -20.18 -19.81
CA TYR A 58 5.55 -20.57 -19.36
C TYR A 58 5.47 -20.59 -17.85
N VAL A 59 4.55 -19.80 -17.28
CA VAL A 59 4.26 -19.83 -15.83
C VAL A 59 3.59 -21.16 -15.52
N GLN A 60 4.24 -21.95 -14.67
CA GLN A 60 3.78 -23.26 -14.21
C GLN A 60 3.03 -23.16 -12.88
N GLU A 61 3.49 -22.30 -11.99
CA GLU A 61 3.00 -22.17 -10.63
C GLU A 61 3.18 -20.74 -10.14
N ILE A 62 2.17 -20.22 -9.40
CA ILE A 62 2.30 -19.02 -8.58
C ILE A 62 2.55 -19.49 -7.15
N LEU A 63 3.65 -19.06 -6.55
CA LEU A 63 3.97 -19.41 -5.18
C LEU A 63 3.04 -18.69 -4.19
N PRO A 64 2.89 -19.20 -2.96
CA PRO A 64 2.02 -18.58 -1.97
C PRO A 64 2.33 -17.11 -1.76
N ARG A 65 1.30 -16.29 -1.84
CA ARG A 65 1.36 -14.84 -1.57
C ARG A 65 1.33 -14.59 -0.07
N LYS A 66 2.20 -13.74 0.45
CA LYS A 66 2.08 -13.25 1.84
C LYS A 66 0.92 -12.25 2.00
N ASN A 67 0.69 -11.43 0.97
CA ASN A 67 -0.41 -10.48 0.85
C ASN A 67 -0.63 -10.13 -0.63
N PHE A 68 -1.74 -9.45 -0.91
CA PHE A 68 -1.98 -8.85 -2.23
C PHE A 68 -3.00 -7.71 -2.14
N LEU A 69 -2.89 -6.78 -3.07
CA LEU A 69 -3.88 -5.75 -3.34
C LEU A 69 -4.65 -6.12 -4.61
N VAL A 70 -5.97 -5.87 -4.61
CA VAL A 70 -6.84 -6.13 -5.76
C VAL A 70 -6.72 -4.99 -6.77
N ARG A 71 -6.61 -3.77 -6.28
CA ARG A 71 -6.42 -2.56 -7.08
C ARG A 71 -5.46 -1.60 -6.37
N PRO A 72 -4.32 -1.36 -6.97
CA PRO A 72 -3.77 -2.01 -8.17
C PRO A 72 -3.44 -3.49 -7.92
N PRO A 73 -3.42 -4.36 -8.97
CA PRO A 73 -3.11 -5.78 -8.81
C PRO A 73 -1.62 -5.96 -8.51
N LEU A 74 -1.28 -6.03 -7.22
CA LEU A 74 0.08 -6.11 -6.71
C LEU A 74 0.15 -7.16 -5.60
N ALA A 75 1.16 -8.03 -5.64
CA ALA A 75 1.35 -9.09 -4.66
C ALA A 75 2.66 -8.94 -3.90
N ASN A 76 2.73 -9.56 -2.72
CA ASN A 76 3.92 -9.63 -1.88
C ASN A 76 4.53 -8.27 -1.53
N LEU A 77 3.69 -7.27 -1.32
CA LEU A 77 4.10 -5.93 -0.93
C LEU A 77 4.70 -5.96 0.48
N ASP A 78 5.91 -5.40 0.64
CA ASP A 78 6.57 -5.28 1.94
C ASP A 78 6.16 -4.00 2.65
N LYS A 79 6.19 -2.87 1.93
CA LYS A 79 5.94 -1.55 2.49
C LYS A 79 4.99 -0.73 1.63
N LEU A 80 4.09 -0.04 2.30
CA LEU A 80 3.20 0.94 1.69
C LEU A 80 3.53 2.34 2.20
N PHE A 81 4.10 3.16 1.32
CA PHE A 81 4.37 4.57 1.62
C PHE A 81 3.08 5.38 1.46
N VAL A 82 2.56 5.86 2.56
CA VAL A 82 1.36 6.71 2.62
C VAL A 82 1.81 8.16 2.55
N VAL A 83 1.67 8.74 1.36
CA VAL A 83 2.14 10.11 1.08
C VAL A 83 1.00 11.10 1.28
N SER A 84 1.21 12.07 2.14
CA SER A 84 0.30 13.20 2.36
C SER A 84 1.07 14.51 2.33
N SER A 85 0.44 15.61 1.95
CA SER A 85 1.05 16.93 2.09
C SER A 85 0.69 17.54 3.43
N VAL A 86 1.57 18.42 3.98
CA VAL A 86 1.29 19.11 5.25
C VAL A 86 0.30 20.28 5.09
N CYS A 87 0.03 20.74 3.87
CA CYS A 87 -0.83 21.92 3.65
C CYS A 87 -1.75 21.81 2.41
N ASP A 88 -1.22 21.71 1.21
CA ASP A 88 -2.00 21.73 -0.04
C ASP A 88 -1.72 20.48 -0.90
N PRO A 89 -2.70 19.56 -1.01
CA PRO A 89 -4.00 19.57 -0.31
C PRO A 89 -3.85 19.36 1.20
N GLN A 90 -4.81 19.89 1.98
CA GLN A 90 -4.83 19.69 3.43
C GLN A 90 -4.84 18.19 3.78
N PRO A 91 -4.05 17.75 4.77
CA PRO A 91 -4.03 16.36 5.18
C PRO A 91 -5.37 15.97 5.82
N SER A 92 -5.90 14.81 5.43
CA SER A 92 -7.05 14.20 6.09
C SER A 92 -6.57 13.05 6.97
N THR A 93 -6.59 13.26 8.28
CA THR A 93 -6.17 12.22 9.23
C THR A 93 -7.01 10.95 9.08
N LEU A 94 -8.30 11.07 8.83
CA LEU A 94 -9.18 9.92 8.58
C LEU A 94 -8.72 9.08 7.38
N ILE A 95 -8.36 9.72 6.26
CA ILE A 95 -7.89 9.02 5.06
C ILE A 95 -6.54 8.36 5.30
N ILE A 96 -5.61 9.05 5.98
CA ILE A 96 -4.31 8.51 6.37
C ILE A 96 -4.52 7.29 7.25
N ASP A 97 -5.35 7.39 8.28
CA ASP A 97 -5.63 6.35 9.26
C ASP A 97 -6.31 5.12 8.64
N LYS A 98 -7.26 5.32 7.73
CA LYS A 98 -7.86 4.25 6.93
C LYS A 98 -6.81 3.49 6.12
N THR A 99 -5.89 4.22 5.50
CA THR A 99 -4.82 3.62 4.69
C THR A 99 -3.85 2.82 5.54
N ILE A 100 -3.48 3.36 6.72
CA ILE A 100 -2.66 2.66 7.71
C ILE A 100 -3.33 1.36 8.14
N ALA A 101 -4.58 1.45 8.60
CA ALA A 101 -5.32 0.28 9.09
C ALA A 101 -5.45 -0.81 8.01
N ALA A 102 -5.68 -0.40 6.76
CA ALA A 102 -5.73 -1.32 5.63
C ALA A 102 -4.40 -2.03 5.37
N ALA A 103 -3.28 -1.32 5.46
CA ALA A 103 -1.95 -1.90 5.32
C ALA A 103 -1.66 -2.89 6.45
N GLU A 104 -1.90 -2.49 7.72
CA GLU A 104 -1.71 -3.33 8.90
C GLU A 104 -2.47 -4.65 8.80
N LEU A 105 -3.77 -4.57 8.52
CA LEU A 105 -4.64 -5.75 8.42
C LEU A 105 -4.27 -6.70 7.27
N LYS A 106 -3.47 -6.24 6.32
CA LYS A 106 -2.91 -7.05 5.24
C LYS A 106 -1.48 -7.53 5.50
N GLY A 107 -0.90 -7.18 6.63
CA GLY A 107 0.50 -7.50 6.94
C GLY A 107 1.48 -6.75 6.03
N ILE A 108 1.11 -5.54 5.62
CA ILE A 108 1.96 -4.62 4.85
C ILE A 108 2.43 -3.53 5.80
N GLU A 109 3.75 -3.30 5.89
CA GLU A 109 4.31 -2.27 6.76
C GLU A 109 4.00 -0.86 6.22
N PRO A 110 3.20 -0.03 6.93
CA PRO A 110 2.98 1.35 6.53
C PRO A 110 4.19 2.23 6.88
N VAL A 111 4.52 3.15 5.96
CA VAL A 111 5.51 4.21 6.17
C VAL A 111 4.85 5.53 5.83
N LEU A 112 4.79 6.46 6.77
CA LEU A 112 4.18 7.77 6.54
C LEU A 112 5.19 8.74 5.95
N VAL A 113 4.80 9.46 4.91
CA VAL A 113 5.62 10.50 4.29
C VAL A 113 4.81 11.77 4.16
N PHE A 114 5.18 12.78 4.94
CA PHE A 114 4.59 14.10 4.89
C PHE A 114 5.46 15.03 4.05
N THR A 115 4.90 15.47 2.93
CA THR A 115 5.61 16.30 1.94
C THR A 115 5.30 17.78 2.12
N LYS A 116 6.06 18.66 1.41
CA LYS A 116 5.90 20.11 1.39
C LYS A 116 6.11 20.75 2.78
N THR A 117 7.04 20.19 3.54
CA THR A 117 7.35 20.67 4.91
C THR A 117 7.99 22.05 4.94
N ASP A 118 8.41 22.57 3.81
CA ASP A 118 8.83 23.94 3.57
C ASP A 118 7.67 24.96 3.62
N LEU A 119 6.42 24.50 3.46
CA LEU A 119 5.26 25.39 3.31
C LEU A 119 4.41 25.54 4.58
N SER A 120 4.53 24.65 5.58
CA SER A 120 3.71 24.69 6.79
C SER A 120 4.35 23.98 7.98
N ASP A 121 3.87 24.31 9.18
CA ASP A 121 4.27 23.64 10.42
C ASP A 121 3.84 22.16 10.44
N THR A 122 4.66 21.32 11.06
CA THR A 122 4.49 19.88 11.13
C THR A 122 4.18 19.35 12.53
N THR A 123 4.06 20.23 13.51
CA THR A 123 3.94 19.88 14.94
C THR A 123 2.73 19.00 15.20
N GLU A 124 1.56 19.37 14.70
CA GLU A 124 0.32 18.62 14.89
C GLU A 124 0.44 17.18 14.34
N LEU A 125 1.00 17.01 13.13
CA LEU A 125 1.18 15.68 12.52
C LEU A 125 2.20 14.85 13.27
N LYS A 126 3.26 15.47 13.80
CA LYS A 126 4.24 14.80 14.67
C LYS A 126 3.61 14.33 15.97
N ASP A 127 2.75 15.15 16.57
CA ASP A 127 2.04 14.80 17.81
C ASP A 127 1.06 13.64 17.60
N ILE A 128 0.35 13.61 16.46
CA ILE A 128 -0.59 12.54 16.13
C ILE A 128 0.14 11.22 15.83
N TYR A 129 1.17 11.26 14.99
CA TYR A 129 1.77 10.05 14.40
C TYR A 129 3.11 9.65 15.01
N GLY A 130 3.77 10.51 15.76
CA GLY A 130 5.10 10.24 16.30
C GLY A 130 5.15 9.15 17.37
N SER A 131 4.02 8.86 18.03
CA SER A 131 3.93 7.89 19.14
C SER A 131 3.27 6.56 18.76
N ILE A 132 2.75 6.40 17.53
CA ILE A 132 1.97 5.22 17.14
C ILE A 132 2.81 4.02 16.69
N GLY A 133 4.16 4.13 16.74
CA GLY A 133 5.06 3.04 16.34
C GLY A 133 5.22 2.85 14.83
N ILE A 134 4.75 3.80 14.01
CA ILE A 134 4.92 3.82 12.54
C ILE A 134 6.00 4.84 12.19
N ARG A 135 6.87 4.49 11.26
CA ARG A 135 7.92 5.41 10.79
C ARG A 135 7.32 6.56 10.01
N CYS A 136 7.68 7.79 10.41
CA CYS A 136 7.18 9.03 9.83
C CYS A 136 8.34 9.86 9.29
N TYR A 137 8.25 10.24 8.04
CA TYR A 137 9.23 11.09 7.36
C TYR A 137 8.58 12.41 6.97
N PHE A 138 9.32 13.49 7.19
CA PHE A 138 8.90 14.84 6.87
C PHE A 138 9.86 15.40 5.81
N VAL A 139 9.36 15.56 4.58
CA VAL A 139 10.22 15.85 3.42
C VAL A 139 9.80 17.12 2.68
N SER A 140 10.78 17.84 2.16
CA SER A 140 10.58 18.87 1.15
C SER A 140 11.27 18.44 -0.14
N ALA A 141 10.48 18.12 -1.16
CA ALA A 141 11.02 17.79 -2.48
C ALA A 141 11.59 19.02 -3.20
N ALA A 142 11.16 20.24 -2.83
CA ALA A 142 11.67 21.50 -3.38
C ALA A 142 13.11 21.75 -2.93
N ASP A 143 13.40 21.47 -1.66
CA ASP A 143 14.72 21.72 -1.05
C ASP A 143 15.59 20.47 -0.96
N GLY A 144 15.03 19.30 -1.31
CA GLY A 144 15.69 17.98 -1.17
C GLY A 144 15.80 17.48 0.28
N VAL A 145 15.20 18.17 1.24
CA VAL A 145 15.31 17.84 2.67
C VAL A 145 14.54 16.55 2.98
N GLY A 146 15.19 15.60 3.67
CA GLY A 146 14.60 14.37 4.15
C GLY A 146 14.32 13.31 3.07
N VAL A 147 14.59 13.59 1.79
CA VAL A 147 14.32 12.64 0.69
C VAL A 147 15.26 11.43 0.77
N ASP A 148 16.54 11.66 1.05
CA ASP A 148 17.52 10.57 1.13
C ASP A 148 17.31 9.68 2.36
N ASP A 149 16.64 10.16 3.41
CA ASP A 149 16.27 9.36 4.58
C ASP A 149 15.28 8.23 4.25
N LEU A 150 14.58 8.33 3.10
CA LEU A 150 13.66 7.31 2.62
C LEU A 150 14.35 6.15 1.89
N ARG A 151 15.59 6.33 1.38
CA ARG A 151 16.29 5.29 0.59
C ARG A 151 16.50 4.00 1.37
N PRO A 152 16.92 4.00 2.66
CA PRO A 152 17.04 2.78 3.44
C PRO A 152 15.72 2.02 3.59
N GLU A 153 14.59 2.72 3.51
CA GLU A 153 13.27 2.07 3.58
C GLU A 153 12.92 1.27 2.33
N LEU A 154 13.56 1.54 1.20
CA LEU A 154 13.35 0.85 -0.08
C LEU A 154 14.26 -0.37 -0.23
N THR A 155 15.29 -0.50 0.62
CA THR A 155 16.32 -1.53 0.46
C THR A 155 15.76 -2.94 0.57
N GLY A 156 15.95 -3.73 -0.50
CA GLY A 156 15.65 -5.16 -0.53
C GLY A 156 14.17 -5.54 -0.41
N CYS A 157 13.24 -4.59 -0.57
CA CYS A 157 11.81 -4.83 -0.41
C CYS A 157 10.99 -4.40 -1.64
N ILE A 158 9.77 -4.93 -1.76
CA ILE A 158 8.77 -4.47 -2.73
C ILE A 158 7.95 -3.39 -2.05
N SER A 159 7.99 -2.19 -2.61
CA SER A 159 7.35 -0.99 -2.07
C SER A 159 6.34 -0.39 -3.04
N ALA A 160 5.29 0.20 -2.52
CA ALA A 160 4.34 1.00 -3.31
C ALA A 160 4.07 2.34 -2.61
N PHE A 161 3.72 3.35 -3.41
CA PHE A 161 3.40 4.68 -2.92
C PHE A 161 1.93 5.00 -3.20
N THR A 162 1.19 5.35 -2.16
CA THR A 162 -0.21 5.80 -2.27
C THR A 162 -0.34 7.22 -1.73
N GLY A 163 -1.34 7.92 -2.19
CA GLY A 163 -1.60 9.30 -1.75
C GLY A 163 -2.49 10.04 -2.75
N ASN A 164 -3.18 11.06 -2.29
CA ASN A 164 -4.09 11.85 -3.09
C ASN A 164 -3.36 12.63 -4.21
N SER A 165 -4.12 13.11 -5.18
CA SER A 165 -3.54 13.96 -6.23
C SER A 165 -3.01 15.26 -5.61
N GLY A 166 -1.85 15.72 -6.09
CA GLY A 166 -1.25 16.97 -5.65
C GLY A 166 -0.42 16.91 -4.37
N VAL A 167 -0.35 15.76 -3.67
CA VAL A 167 0.49 15.62 -2.46
C VAL A 167 2.00 15.55 -2.74
N GLY A 168 2.45 15.62 -4.00
CA GLY A 168 3.87 15.56 -4.33
C GLY A 168 4.44 14.16 -4.57
N LYS A 169 3.59 13.13 -4.66
CA LYS A 169 4.01 11.73 -4.86
C LYS A 169 4.92 11.53 -6.08
N SER A 170 4.51 12.02 -7.27
CA SER A 170 5.30 11.88 -8.50
C SER A 170 6.65 12.61 -8.41
N THR A 171 6.68 13.77 -7.78
CA THR A 171 7.92 14.52 -7.56
C THR A 171 8.86 13.75 -6.65
N LEU A 172 8.34 13.21 -5.55
CA LEU A 172 9.11 12.39 -4.62
C LEU A 172 9.65 11.12 -5.28
N LEU A 173 8.80 10.42 -6.03
CA LEU A 173 9.20 9.20 -6.75
C LEU A 173 10.29 9.47 -7.80
N ASN A 174 10.21 10.58 -8.55
CA ASN A 174 11.25 10.94 -9.52
C ASN A 174 12.61 11.27 -8.85
N LEU A 175 12.60 11.72 -7.59
CA LEU A 175 13.84 11.93 -6.83
C LEU A 175 14.43 10.62 -6.29
N LEU A 176 13.57 9.67 -5.90
CA LEU A 176 13.98 8.38 -5.37
C LEU A 176 14.35 7.37 -6.49
N VAL A 177 13.62 7.41 -7.59
CA VAL A 177 13.73 6.47 -8.73
C VAL A 177 13.64 7.28 -10.03
N PRO A 178 14.73 7.94 -10.46
CA PRO A 178 14.74 8.81 -11.65
C PRO A 178 14.28 8.12 -12.94
N GLU A 179 14.47 6.80 -13.03
CA GLU A 179 14.10 5.99 -14.19
C GLU A 179 12.58 5.90 -14.41
N LEU A 180 11.76 6.27 -13.42
CA LEU A 180 10.29 6.29 -13.55
C LEU A 180 9.79 7.40 -14.49
N GLU A 181 10.51 8.53 -14.59
CA GLU A 181 10.15 9.69 -15.43
C GLU A 181 8.66 10.09 -15.35
N LEU A 182 8.10 10.05 -14.14
CA LEU A 182 6.67 10.33 -13.91
C LEU A 182 6.33 11.79 -14.25
N ALA A 183 5.20 12.00 -14.93
CA ALA A 183 4.71 13.34 -15.20
C ALA A 183 4.29 14.04 -13.89
N THR A 184 4.92 15.17 -13.58
CA THR A 184 4.58 16.01 -12.42
C THR A 184 3.46 17.01 -12.76
N GLY A 185 2.77 17.57 -11.74
CA GLY A 185 1.49 18.28 -11.84
C GLY A 185 1.34 19.35 -12.95
N GLU A 186 2.38 20.11 -13.27
CA GLU A 186 2.31 21.11 -14.36
C GLU A 186 2.43 20.50 -15.77
N THR A 187 3.23 19.47 -15.92
CA THR A 187 3.41 18.75 -17.19
C THR A 187 2.22 17.88 -17.56
N SER A 188 1.54 17.32 -16.57
CA SER A 188 0.32 16.52 -16.76
C SER A 188 -0.84 17.35 -17.34
N LYS A 189 -0.98 18.63 -16.96
CA LYS A 189 -1.97 19.54 -17.52
C LYS A 189 -1.65 20.00 -18.94
N LYS A 190 -0.36 20.12 -19.31
CA LYS A 190 0.09 20.62 -20.62
C LYS A 190 0.13 19.54 -21.72
N LEU A 191 0.36 18.29 -21.36
CA LEU A 191 0.56 17.22 -22.35
C LEU A 191 -0.72 16.55 -22.85
N GLY A 192 -1.92 17.00 -22.42
CA GLY A 192 -3.17 16.53 -23.00
C GLY A 192 -3.26 15.00 -23.16
N ARG A 193 -2.53 14.23 -22.33
CA ARG A 193 -2.56 12.76 -22.35
C ARG A 193 -3.96 12.32 -21.98
N GLY A 194 -4.75 12.21 -23.06
CA GLY A 194 -6.07 11.62 -23.03
C GLY A 194 -6.01 10.28 -22.31
N ARG A 195 -6.89 10.09 -21.37
CA ARG A 195 -7.56 8.86 -20.88
C ARG A 195 -7.02 7.48 -21.34
N HIS A 196 -5.73 7.28 -21.40
CA HIS A 196 -5.12 5.97 -21.44
C HIS A 196 -4.40 5.76 -20.12
N THR A 197 -5.20 5.52 -19.09
CA THR A 197 -4.71 4.93 -17.86
C THR A 197 -4.20 3.54 -18.21
N THR A 198 -2.89 3.43 -18.35
CA THR A 198 -2.18 2.15 -18.36
C THR A 198 -2.52 1.48 -17.03
N ARG A 199 -3.45 0.52 -17.04
CA ARG A 199 -3.92 -0.20 -15.85
C ARG A 199 -2.92 -1.30 -15.43
N HIS A 200 -1.65 -1.14 -15.77
CA HIS A 200 -0.64 -2.16 -15.55
C HIS A 200 0.33 -1.67 -14.47
N VAL A 201 0.50 -2.50 -13.46
CA VAL A 201 1.54 -2.31 -12.43
C VAL A 201 2.85 -2.81 -13.02
N GLU A 202 3.90 -2.02 -12.86
CA GLU A 202 5.27 -2.38 -13.20
C GLU A 202 6.19 -2.15 -12.00
N LEU A 203 7.10 -3.08 -11.75
CA LEU A 203 8.11 -2.98 -10.70
C LEU A 203 9.41 -2.44 -11.26
N TYR A 204 9.91 -1.36 -10.69
CA TYR A 204 11.19 -0.74 -11.04
C TYR A 204 12.23 -1.07 -9.98
N PRO A 205 13.41 -1.52 -10.36
CA PRO A 205 14.48 -1.85 -9.41
C PRO A 205 14.98 -0.59 -8.70
N VAL A 206 15.15 -0.67 -7.37
CA VAL A 206 15.68 0.42 -6.55
C VAL A 206 16.31 -0.16 -5.29
N GLU A 207 17.52 0.30 -4.92
CA GLU A 207 18.21 -0.07 -3.67
C GLU A 207 18.20 -1.59 -3.37
N GLY A 208 18.34 -2.44 -4.42
CA GLY A 208 18.26 -3.90 -4.30
C GLY A 208 16.87 -4.46 -4.05
N GLY A 209 15.84 -3.63 -4.08
CA GLY A 209 14.42 -3.96 -4.02
C GLY A 209 13.68 -3.45 -5.25
N TYR A 210 12.36 -3.20 -5.10
CA TYR A 210 11.51 -2.71 -6.19
C TYR A 210 10.50 -1.68 -5.69
N VAL A 211 10.25 -0.67 -6.53
CA VAL A 211 9.11 0.25 -6.38
C VAL A 211 8.07 -0.08 -7.45
N ALA A 212 6.83 -0.25 -7.03
CA ALA A 212 5.72 -0.45 -7.94
C ALA A 212 5.25 0.90 -8.51
N ASP A 213 5.34 1.06 -9.84
CA ASP A 213 4.59 2.13 -10.50
C ASP A 213 3.12 1.71 -10.58
N THR A 214 2.30 2.46 -9.88
CA THR A 214 0.87 2.22 -9.72
C THR A 214 0.12 3.48 -10.16
N PRO A 215 -0.03 3.72 -11.48
CA PRO A 215 -0.67 4.92 -11.98
C PRO A 215 -2.06 5.12 -11.40
N GLY A 216 -2.29 6.27 -10.75
CA GLY A 216 -3.57 6.61 -10.15
C GLY A 216 -3.91 5.86 -8.85
N PHE A 217 -2.95 5.15 -8.24
CA PHE A 217 -3.16 4.54 -6.93
C PHE A 217 -3.36 5.62 -5.87
N SER A 218 -4.58 5.80 -5.50
CA SER A 218 -5.02 6.74 -4.48
C SER A 218 -5.44 6.01 -3.21
N THR A 219 -5.49 6.73 -2.11
CA THR A 219 -6.04 6.21 -0.86
C THR A 219 -7.50 5.77 -1.01
N MET A 220 -8.27 6.38 -1.91
CA MET A 220 -9.66 5.98 -2.22
C MET A 220 -9.76 4.56 -2.82
N ASP A 221 -8.72 4.07 -3.50
CA ASP A 221 -8.72 2.70 -4.04
C ASP A 221 -8.62 1.68 -2.91
N ILE A 222 -7.81 1.95 -1.89
CA ILE A 222 -7.72 1.10 -0.69
C ILE A 222 -9.06 1.08 0.03
N GLU A 223 -9.67 2.23 0.29
CA GLU A 223 -10.98 2.33 0.97
C GLU A 223 -12.08 1.57 0.24
N ARG A 224 -12.09 1.60 -1.08
CA ARG A 224 -13.17 1.03 -1.90
C ARG A 224 -13.10 -0.48 -2.04
N TYR A 225 -11.90 -1.05 -2.03
CA TYR A 225 -11.67 -2.46 -2.35
C TYR A 225 -11.24 -3.30 -1.15
N GLU A 226 -10.87 -2.68 -0.03
CA GLU A 226 -10.44 -3.36 1.17
C GLU A 226 -11.48 -3.20 2.27
N LEU A 227 -12.45 -4.14 2.30
CA LEU A 227 -13.45 -4.21 3.35
C LEU A 227 -12.93 -5.08 4.49
N PHE A 228 -13.00 -4.56 5.72
CA PHE A 228 -12.60 -5.26 6.94
C PHE A 228 -13.81 -5.64 7.77
N ARG A 229 -13.64 -6.66 8.60
CA ARG A 229 -14.59 -6.95 9.64
C ARG A 229 -14.41 -5.98 10.79
N LYS A 230 -15.52 -5.62 11.44
CA LYS A 230 -15.44 -4.74 12.62
C LYS A 230 -14.62 -5.33 13.75
N GLU A 231 -14.57 -6.67 13.85
CA GLU A 231 -13.79 -7.40 14.85
C GLU A 231 -12.28 -7.34 14.57
N GLU A 232 -11.87 -7.21 13.31
CA GLU A 232 -10.48 -7.11 12.87
C GLU A 232 -9.95 -5.67 13.00
N LEU A 233 -10.84 -4.66 12.94
CA LEU A 233 -10.47 -3.25 12.86
C LEU A 233 -9.55 -2.76 13.99
N PRO A 234 -9.70 -3.17 15.27
CA PRO A 234 -8.79 -2.76 16.34
C PRO A 234 -7.32 -3.15 16.08
N GLU A 235 -7.07 -4.27 15.37
CA GLU A 235 -5.74 -4.75 15.03
C GLU A 235 -5.04 -3.85 13.99
N GLY A 236 -5.80 -3.05 13.25
CA GLY A 236 -5.28 -2.04 12.32
C GLY A 236 -4.73 -0.78 13.00
N PHE A 237 -4.80 -0.70 14.33
CA PHE A 237 -4.32 0.42 15.14
C PHE A 237 -3.27 -0.07 16.14
N ARG A 238 -1.98 0.01 15.78
CA ARG A 238 -0.85 -0.53 16.59
C ARG A 238 -0.87 -0.05 18.03
N GLU A 239 -1.22 1.23 18.24
CA GLU A 239 -1.30 1.84 19.55
C GLU A 239 -2.40 1.28 20.43
N PHE A 240 -3.36 0.51 19.89
CA PHE A 240 -4.38 -0.17 20.65
C PHE A 240 -3.88 -1.48 21.25
N ALA A 241 -2.87 -2.12 20.67
CA ALA A 241 -2.39 -3.44 21.02
C ALA A 241 -2.16 -3.64 22.55
N PRO A 242 -1.57 -2.69 23.33
CA PRO A 242 -1.39 -2.85 24.76
C PRO A 242 -2.69 -2.86 25.59
N TYR A 243 -3.81 -2.45 25.00
CA TYR A 243 -5.11 -2.27 25.65
C TYR A 243 -6.16 -3.28 25.21
N LEU A 244 -5.88 -4.04 24.12
CA LEU A 244 -6.80 -5.06 23.64
C LEU A 244 -6.86 -6.22 24.65
N GLY A 245 -8.08 -6.62 25.00
CA GLY A 245 -8.32 -7.62 26.05
C GLY A 245 -8.43 -7.08 27.48
N GLU A 246 -8.03 -5.83 27.75
CA GLU A 246 -8.06 -5.20 29.07
C GLU A 246 -9.38 -4.47 29.37
N CYS A 247 -10.34 -4.51 28.45
CA CYS A 247 -11.64 -3.86 28.62
C CYS A 247 -12.53 -4.66 29.58
N LYS A 248 -13.44 -3.96 30.25
CA LYS A 248 -14.44 -4.58 31.12
C LYS A 248 -15.30 -5.62 30.39
N PHE A 249 -15.56 -5.43 29.11
CA PHE A 249 -16.40 -6.31 28.29
C PHE A 249 -15.56 -6.96 27.19
N THR A 250 -15.70 -8.27 27.01
CA THR A 250 -14.99 -9.04 25.98
C THR A 250 -15.39 -8.66 24.55
N SER A 251 -16.61 -8.12 24.35
CA SER A 251 -17.13 -7.66 23.08
C SER A 251 -17.09 -6.12 22.95
N CYS A 252 -16.11 -5.48 23.59
CA CYS A 252 -15.96 -4.04 23.56
C CYS A 252 -15.68 -3.56 22.13
N SER A 253 -16.46 -2.58 21.67
CA SER A 253 -16.24 -1.99 20.34
C SER A 253 -15.23 -0.84 20.36
N HIS A 254 -14.75 -0.44 21.53
CA HIS A 254 -13.85 0.70 21.77
C HIS A 254 -14.39 2.05 21.28
N THR A 255 -15.71 2.19 21.14
CA THR A 255 -16.34 3.42 20.62
C THR A 255 -16.95 4.29 21.71
N CYS A 256 -17.61 3.70 22.73
CA CYS A 256 -18.32 4.46 23.78
C CYS A 256 -18.48 3.71 25.09
N GLU A 257 -17.96 2.50 25.23
CA GLU A 257 -18.22 1.63 26.39
C GLU A 257 -17.53 2.13 27.65
N LYS A 258 -18.27 2.19 28.75
CA LYS A 258 -17.73 2.46 30.08
C LYS A 258 -16.80 1.32 30.51
N GLY A 259 -15.56 1.66 30.89
CA GLY A 259 -14.53 0.68 31.25
C GLY A 259 -13.79 0.11 30.05
N CYS A 260 -13.80 0.81 28.93
CA CYS A 260 -12.95 0.54 27.78
C CYS A 260 -11.51 1.00 28.08
N ALA A 261 -10.53 0.10 27.94
CA ALA A 261 -9.12 0.40 28.20
C ALA A 261 -8.54 1.34 27.14
N VAL A 262 -8.97 1.21 25.88
CA VAL A 262 -8.54 2.09 24.78
C VAL A 262 -9.03 3.53 25.03
N LEU A 263 -10.31 3.73 25.35
CA LEU A 263 -10.85 5.07 25.62
C LEU A 263 -10.19 5.71 26.85
N LYS A 264 -9.88 4.92 27.88
CA LYS A 264 -9.10 5.39 29.04
C LYS A 264 -7.70 5.85 28.61
N ALA A 265 -7.04 5.12 27.72
CA ALA A 265 -5.73 5.52 27.19
C ALA A 265 -5.79 6.84 26.41
N VAL A 266 -6.89 7.10 25.71
CA VAL A 266 -7.15 8.40 25.06
C VAL A 266 -7.31 9.51 26.10
N GLU A 267 -8.10 9.28 27.18
CA GLU A 267 -8.28 10.25 28.27
C GLU A 267 -6.96 10.56 28.98
N GLU A 268 -6.06 9.59 29.08
CA GLU A 268 -4.71 9.73 29.64
C GLU A 268 -3.69 10.35 28.66
N GLY A 269 -4.10 10.67 27.44
CA GLY A 269 -3.22 11.24 26.39
C GLY A 269 -2.19 10.27 25.80
N LYS A 270 -2.34 8.96 26.03
CA LYS A 270 -1.46 7.90 25.48
C LYS A 270 -1.81 7.55 24.03
N ILE A 271 -3.06 7.79 23.65
CA ILE A 271 -3.57 7.64 22.26
C ILE A 271 -4.12 8.99 21.85
N SER A 272 -3.75 9.43 20.65
CA SER A 272 -4.25 10.71 20.11
C SER A 272 -5.77 10.68 19.91
N ARG A 273 -6.43 11.79 20.24
CA ARG A 273 -7.87 11.96 20.01
C ARG A 273 -8.24 11.81 18.56
N SER A 274 -7.41 12.33 17.64
CA SER A 274 -7.61 12.20 16.20
C SER A 274 -7.67 10.73 15.76
N ARG A 275 -6.81 9.87 16.32
CA ARG A 275 -6.75 8.44 16.00
C ARG A 275 -8.00 7.68 16.43
N ILE A 276 -8.50 7.93 17.65
CA ILE A 276 -9.73 7.28 18.10
C ILE A 276 -10.95 7.79 17.33
N ASP A 277 -10.99 9.08 16.95
CA ASP A 277 -12.08 9.62 16.16
C ASP A 277 -12.10 8.98 14.74
N SER A 278 -10.93 8.75 14.13
CA SER A 278 -10.81 7.99 12.88
C SER A 278 -11.27 6.54 13.04
N TYR A 279 -10.85 5.87 14.12
CA TYR A 279 -11.30 4.50 14.43
C TYR A 279 -12.82 4.41 14.55
N ILE A 280 -13.44 5.31 15.31
CA ILE A 280 -14.91 5.33 15.51
C ILE A 280 -15.62 5.57 14.19
N ALA A 281 -15.11 6.47 13.34
CA ALA A 281 -15.65 6.70 12.01
C ALA A 281 -15.60 5.42 11.16
N MET A 282 -14.46 4.75 11.11
CA MET A 282 -14.27 3.48 10.40
C MET A 282 -15.18 2.37 10.95
N TYR A 283 -15.26 2.24 12.27
CA TYR A 283 -16.13 1.25 12.92
C TYR A 283 -17.59 1.46 12.51
N ASN A 284 -18.08 2.70 12.51
CA ASN A 284 -19.44 3.02 12.10
C ASN A 284 -19.73 2.69 10.62
N GLU A 285 -18.74 2.76 9.76
CA GLU A 285 -18.88 2.35 8.35
C GLU A 285 -19.00 0.83 8.18
N VAL A 286 -18.30 0.06 9.02
CA VAL A 286 -18.21 -1.40 8.86
C VAL A 286 -19.12 -2.21 9.79
N LYS A 287 -19.65 -1.63 10.87
CA LYS A 287 -20.40 -2.35 11.93
C LYS A 287 -21.62 -3.12 11.42
N ASP A 288 -22.24 -2.66 10.34
CA ASP A 288 -23.46 -3.24 9.75
C ASP A 288 -23.16 -4.09 8.50
N ILE A 289 -21.89 -4.21 8.09
CA ILE A 289 -21.49 -5.05 6.95
C ILE A 289 -21.64 -6.52 7.32
N LYS A 290 -22.42 -7.25 6.52
CA LYS A 290 -22.67 -8.68 6.72
C LYS A 290 -21.60 -9.53 6.02
N GLU A 291 -21.27 -10.70 6.59
CA GLU A 291 -20.21 -11.60 6.07
C GLU A 291 -20.34 -11.94 4.58
N TRP A 292 -21.56 -12.06 4.05
CA TRP A 292 -21.80 -12.37 2.63
C TRP A 292 -21.40 -11.20 1.70
N GLN A 293 -21.30 -9.97 2.21
CA GLN A 293 -20.83 -8.80 1.46
C GLN A 293 -19.30 -8.81 1.33
N LEU A 294 -18.62 -9.29 2.38
CA LEU A 294 -17.16 -9.46 2.40
C LEU A 294 -16.67 -10.58 1.47
N SER A 295 -17.45 -11.65 1.30
CA SER A 295 -17.09 -12.78 0.45
C SER A 295 -17.07 -12.45 -1.05
N LYS A 296 -17.83 -11.43 -1.48
CA LYS A 296 -17.84 -10.98 -2.88
C LYS A 296 -16.54 -10.25 -3.28
N THR A 297 -15.84 -9.67 -2.33
CA THR A 297 -14.59 -8.94 -2.56
C THR A 297 -13.36 -9.87 -2.59
N LYS A 298 -13.46 -11.07 -1.96
CA LYS A 298 -12.37 -12.07 -1.94
C LYS A 298 -12.28 -12.92 -3.23
N ASN A 299 -13.27 -12.86 -4.10
CA ASN A 299 -13.39 -13.68 -5.32
C ASN A 299 -13.19 -12.89 -6.63
N VAL A 300 -12.52 -11.74 -6.58
CA VAL A 300 -12.17 -10.97 -7.79
C VAL A 300 -10.70 -11.13 -8.13
#